data_302542b74e541e5d86ab3affc21ca5c6
#
_entry.id   302542b74e541e5d86ab3affc21ca5c6
#
_cell.length_a   1.000
_cell.length_b   1.000
_cell.length_c   1.000
_cell.angle_alpha   90.00
_cell.angle_beta   90.00
_cell.angle_gamma   90.00
#
_symmetry.space_group_name_H-M   'P 1'
#
loop_
_entity.id
_entity.type
_entity.pdbx_description
1 polymer ?
#
loop_
_entity_poly.entity_id
_entity_poly.type
_entity_poly.pdbx_seq_one_letter_code
_entity_poly.pdbx_strand_id
1 'polypeptide(L)'
;MKLGVNIDHVATLRQARYKGITDSVPEPDPIWAANAAELAGAHSITVHLREDRRHINDLDVRLLRQTVQTRLNLELADTPSIIAFAERFKPDEACLVPEKRQELTTEGGLDVIRAAQSKLPTTIARLQRVGIKVSLFIDADSEQIRAAADTGAEFIELHTGPYANSQTLEAIAAEIKKLTAAANLAHKLGLRVNAGHGLNYQNTAGILAVPYLETLNIGHSIIARSVFVGMRQAVRDMLAIISCVSNSTGTNRRPRLHTLRTTKLSQRPRAYSLVEN
;
A
#
# COMPACT_ATOMS: atom_id res chain seq x y z
N MET A 1 -4.29 -14.34 -2.82
CA MET A 1 -3.70 -13.00 -2.55
C MET A 1 -4.32 -11.98 -3.50
N LYS A 2 -4.75 -10.82 -3.02
CA LYS A 2 -5.33 -9.72 -3.81
C LYS A 2 -4.28 -8.62 -3.99
N LEU A 3 -4.44 -7.80 -5.03
CA LEU A 3 -3.65 -6.60 -5.28
C LEU A 3 -4.54 -5.37 -5.13
N GLY A 4 -4.20 -4.50 -4.17
CA GLY A 4 -4.66 -3.14 -4.08
C GLY A 4 -3.64 -2.22 -4.76
N VAL A 5 -4.09 -1.39 -5.68
CA VAL A 5 -3.20 -0.45 -6.40
C VAL A 5 -3.36 0.93 -5.79
N ASN A 6 -2.31 1.40 -5.09
CA ASN A 6 -2.26 2.78 -4.63
C ASN A 6 -1.84 3.70 -5.79
N ILE A 7 -2.67 4.70 -6.08
CA ILE A 7 -2.50 5.63 -7.21
C ILE A 7 -2.06 7.03 -6.80
N ASP A 8 -1.65 7.26 -5.55
CA ASP A 8 -1.28 8.59 -5.04
C ASP A 8 -0.20 9.27 -5.87
N HIS A 9 0.79 8.51 -6.35
CA HIS A 9 1.88 9.08 -7.12
C HIS A 9 1.48 9.55 -8.52
N VAL A 10 0.32 9.13 -9.04
CA VAL A 10 -0.28 9.77 -10.23
C VAL A 10 -0.69 11.20 -9.89
N ALA A 11 -1.35 11.39 -8.75
CA ALA A 11 -1.70 12.71 -8.25
C ALA A 11 -0.46 13.52 -7.86
N THR A 12 0.59 12.91 -7.30
CA THR A 12 1.87 13.58 -7.02
C THR A 12 2.49 14.15 -8.31
N LEU A 13 2.50 13.36 -9.38
CA LEU A 13 3.01 13.82 -10.68
C LEU A 13 2.15 14.97 -11.23
N ARG A 14 0.82 14.90 -11.13
CA ARG A 14 -0.09 15.98 -11.47
C ARG A 14 0.25 17.27 -10.70
N GLN A 15 0.45 17.17 -9.39
CA GLN A 15 0.74 18.33 -8.54
C GLN A 15 2.12 18.94 -8.80
N ALA A 16 3.04 18.23 -9.41
CA ALA A 16 4.32 18.82 -9.85
C ALA A 16 4.10 19.94 -10.88
N ARG A 17 3.02 19.88 -11.68
CA ARG A 17 2.69 20.90 -12.68
C ARG A 17 1.51 21.78 -12.29
N TYR A 18 0.52 21.22 -11.60
CA TYR A 18 -0.78 21.85 -11.36
C TYR A 18 -1.08 22.03 -9.87
N LYS A 19 -0.07 22.49 -9.12
CA LYS A 19 -0.17 22.67 -7.66
C LYS A 19 -1.33 23.62 -7.28
N GLY A 20 -2.19 23.14 -6.37
CA GLY A 20 -3.28 23.94 -5.81
C GLY A 20 -4.55 23.97 -6.66
N ILE A 21 -4.62 23.31 -7.81
CA ILE A 21 -5.86 23.15 -8.56
C ILE A 21 -6.70 22.06 -7.88
N THR A 22 -7.93 22.39 -7.45
CA THR A 22 -8.81 21.51 -6.69
C THR A 22 -10.21 21.35 -7.29
N ASP A 23 -10.56 22.13 -8.28
CA ASP A 23 -11.88 22.19 -8.93
C ASP A 23 -11.94 21.50 -10.29
N SER A 24 -10.80 21.01 -10.78
CA SER A 24 -10.67 20.21 -12.00
C SER A 24 -9.63 19.09 -11.79
N VAL A 25 -9.61 18.12 -12.71
CA VAL A 25 -8.66 17.00 -12.68
C VAL A 25 -7.75 17.09 -13.90
N PRO A 26 -6.69 17.92 -13.86
CA PRO A 26 -5.72 17.98 -14.95
C PRO A 26 -4.83 16.72 -14.99
N GLU A 27 -4.10 16.55 -16.11
CA GLU A 27 -3.22 15.38 -16.31
C GLU A 27 -1.98 15.37 -15.40
N PRO A 28 -1.56 14.16 -15.01
CA PRO A 28 -2.24 12.87 -15.19
C PRO A 28 -3.42 12.70 -14.22
N ASP A 29 -4.52 12.16 -14.75
CA ASP A 29 -5.78 12.00 -14.02
C ASP A 29 -5.78 10.71 -13.18
N PRO A 30 -5.91 10.76 -11.84
CA PRO A 30 -6.02 9.60 -10.98
C PRO A 30 -7.22 8.69 -11.29
N ILE A 31 -8.32 9.25 -11.79
CA ILE A 31 -9.53 8.48 -12.13
C ILE A 31 -9.26 7.57 -13.34
N TRP A 32 -8.55 8.07 -14.34
CA TRP A 32 -8.12 7.26 -15.47
C TRP A 32 -7.12 6.17 -15.05
N ALA A 33 -6.22 6.50 -14.12
CA ALA A 33 -5.28 5.53 -13.57
C ALA A 33 -6.00 4.40 -12.82
N ALA A 34 -7.02 4.74 -12.01
CA ALA A 34 -7.86 3.77 -11.32
C ALA A 34 -8.56 2.84 -12.31
N ASN A 35 -9.24 3.38 -13.31
CA ASN A 35 -9.91 2.60 -14.35
C ASN A 35 -8.93 1.68 -15.10
N ALA A 36 -7.76 2.19 -15.48
CA ALA A 36 -6.73 1.39 -16.15
C ALA A 36 -6.21 0.25 -15.26
N ALA A 37 -6.08 0.46 -13.93
CA ALA A 37 -5.68 -0.55 -12.98
C ALA A 37 -6.77 -1.62 -12.81
N GLU A 38 -8.04 -1.24 -12.69
CA GLU A 38 -9.17 -2.17 -12.61
C GLU A 38 -9.29 -3.05 -13.87
N LEU A 39 -9.20 -2.45 -15.05
CA LEU A 39 -9.20 -3.17 -16.33
C LEU A 39 -8.00 -4.13 -16.48
N ALA A 40 -6.93 -3.92 -15.73
CA ALA A 40 -5.79 -4.83 -15.68
C ALA A 40 -5.94 -5.95 -14.65
N GLY A 41 -6.96 -5.88 -13.77
CA GLY A 41 -7.26 -6.91 -12.77
C GLY A 41 -6.93 -6.51 -11.33
N ALA A 42 -6.73 -5.22 -11.02
CA ALA A 42 -6.64 -4.76 -9.63
C ALA A 42 -7.89 -5.14 -8.85
N HIS A 43 -7.73 -5.52 -7.59
CA HIS A 43 -8.84 -5.95 -6.72
C HIS A 43 -9.36 -4.82 -5.83
N SER A 44 -8.59 -3.76 -5.70
CA SER A 44 -8.97 -2.50 -5.05
C SER A 44 -8.09 -1.36 -5.55
N ILE A 45 -8.61 -0.15 -5.38
CA ILE A 45 -7.87 1.09 -5.58
C ILE A 45 -7.64 1.71 -4.20
N THR A 46 -6.41 2.08 -3.92
CA THR A 46 -6.03 2.74 -2.67
C THR A 46 -5.59 4.17 -2.97
N VAL A 47 -6.07 5.11 -2.16
CA VAL A 47 -5.67 6.52 -2.18
C VAL A 47 -5.55 7.06 -0.77
N HIS A 48 -4.57 7.92 -0.55
CA HIS A 48 -4.36 8.59 0.73
C HIS A 48 -4.82 10.06 0.65
N LEU A 49 -5.92 10.37 1.34
CA LEU A 49 -6.39 11.74 1.49
C LEU A 49 -5.71 12.38 2.70
N ARG A 50 -4.53 12.96 2.49
CA ARG A 50 -3.79 13.66 3.54
C ARG A 50 -4.51 14.94 3.98
N GLU A 51 -4.30 15.37 5.24
CA GLU A 51 -4.84 16.63 5.75
C GLU A 51 -4.45 17.85 4.91
N ASP A 52 -3.24 17.86 4.40
CA ASP A 52 -2.71 18.97 3.59
C ASP A 52 -3.01 18.87 2.09
N ARG A 53 -3.70 17.83 1.63
CA ARG A 53 -4.10 17.63 0.22
C ARG A 53 -2.95 17.76 -0.78
N ARG A 54 -1.72 17.41 -0.39
CA ARG A 54 -0.52 17.62 -1.24
C ARG A 54 -0.53 16.83 -2.55
N HIS A 55 -1.34 15.80 -2.67
CA HIS A 55 -1.50 15.00 -3.90
C HIS A 55 -2.98 14.71 -4.18
N ILE A 56 -3.57 13.68 -3.60
CA ILE A 56 -5.01 13.39 -3.68
C ILE A 56 -5.79 14.51 -2.99
N ASN A 57 -6.85 14.97 -3.62
CA ASN A 57 -7.74 16.00 -3.10
C ASN A 57 -9.19 15.49 -2.96
N ASP A 58 -10.07 16.33 -2.42
CA ASP A 58 -11.46 15.95 -2.13
C ASP A 58 -12.26 15.65 -3.41
N LEU A 59 -11.94 16.30 -4.54
CA LEU A 59 -12.56 16.03 -5.83
C LEU A 59 -12.16 14.64 -6.34
N ASP A 60 -10.88 14.28 -6.23
CA ASP A 60 -10.40 12.96 -6.64
C ASP A 60 -11.16 11.85 -5.91
N VAL A 61 -11.24 11.92 -4.56
CA VAL A 61 -11.93 10.89 -3.77
C VAL A 61 -13.42 10.81 -4.13
N ARG A 62 -14.07 11.96 -4.35
CA ARG A 62 -15.48 12.01 -4.77
C ARG A 62 -15.70 11.31 -6.11
N LEU A 63 -14.83 11.59 -7.10
CA LEU A 63 -14.93 10.98 -8.43
C LEU A 63 -14.57 9.49 -8.39
N LEU A 64 -13.51 9.12 -7.67
CA LEU A 64 -13.15 7.72 -7.47
C LEU A 64 -14.28 6.92 -6.81
N ARG A 65 -14.97 7.49 -5.79
CA ARG A 65 -16.11 6.82 -5.16
C ARG A 65 -17.25 6.54 -6.14
N GLN A 66 -17.41 7.38 -7.17
CA GLN A 66 -18.46 7.20 -8.20
C GLN A 66 -18.04 6.25 -9.32
N THR A 67 -16.75 6.09 -9.58
CA THR A 67 -16.23 5.43 -10.79
C THR A 67 -15.56 4.09 -10.52
N VAL A 68 -14.95 3.87 -9.34
CA VAL A 68 -14.32 2.61 -8.96
C VAL A 68 -15.38 1.53 -8.83
N GLN A 69 -15.18 0.41 -9.54
CA GLN A 69 -16.09 -0.73 -9.58
C GLN A 69 -15.67 -1.86 -8.63
N THR A 70 -14.41 -1.90 -8.23
CA THR A 70 -13.88 -2.85 -7.27
C THR A 70 -14.10 -2.34 -5.85
N ARG A 71 -13.05 -2.12 -5.07
CA ARG A 71 -13.14 -1.54 -3.72
C ARG A 71 -12.28 -0.28 -3.66
N LEU A 72 -12.82 0.78 -3.09
CA LEU A 72 -12.07 1.98 -2.77
C LEU A 72 -11.58 1.89 -1.32
N ASN A 73 -10.26 1.78 -1.14
CA ASN A 73 -9.59 1.87 0.15
C ASN A 73 -9.05 3.30 0.34
N LEU A 74 -9.53 3.99 1.37
CA LEU A 74 -9.12 5.36 1.70
C LEU A 74 -8.15 5.35 2.88
N GLU A 75 -6.88 5.66 2.64
CA GLU A 75 -5.92 5.93 3.70
C GLU A 75 -6.15 7.34 4.24
N LEU A 76 -6.13 7.49 5.57
CA LEU A 76 -6.50 8.76 6.21
C LEU A 76 -5.97 8.86 7.64
N ALA A 77 -5.72 10.09 8.10
CA ALA A 77 -5.43 10.38 9.49
C ALA A 77 -6.70 10.40 10.35
N ASP A 78 -6.58 9.99 11.62
CA ASP A 78 -7.65 10.12 12.60
C ASP A 78 -7.82 11.58 13.05
N THR A 79 -8.34 12.44 12.17
CA THR A 79 -8.69 13.82 12.48
C THR A 79 -10.16 14.10 12.22
N PRO A 80 -10.81 15.00 12.98
CA PRO A 80 -12.25 15.21 12.89
C PRO A 80 -12.73 15.55 11.47
N SER A 81 -11.99 16.37 10.74
CA SER A 81 -12.36 16.80 9.39
C SER A 81 -12.27 15.66 8.36
N ILE A 82 -11.22 14.85 8.43
CA ILE A 82 -10.99 13.72 7.53
C ILE A 82 -11.98 12.59 7.83
N ILE A 83 -12.26 12.32 9.11
CA ILE A 83 -13.25 11.31 9.51
C ILE A 83 -14.65 11.71 9.05
N ALA A 84 -15.04 12.98 9.22
CA ALA A 84 -16.33 13.49 8.71
C ALA A 84 -16.43 13.39 7.18
N PHE A 85 -15.31 13.61 6.47
CA PHE A 85 -15.24 13.41 5.04
C PHE A 85 -15.46 11.93 4.68
N ALA A 86 -14.77 11.00 5.33
CA ALA A 86 -14.93 9.57 5.10
C ALA A 86 -16.38 9.10 5.37
N GLU A 87 -17.01 9.53 6.48
CA GLU A 87 -18.40 9.24 6.80
C GLU A 87 -19.37 9.71 5.71
N ARG A 88 -19.08 10.86 5.09
CA ARG A 88 -19.91 11.43 4.02
C ARG A 88 -19.78 10.64 2.71
N PHE A 89 -18.55 10.29 2.30
CA PHE A 89 -18.28 9.68 0.99
C PHE A 89 -18.30 8.15 1.01
N LYS A 90 -18.20 7.54 2.21
CA LYS A 90 -18.34 6.11 2.46
C LYS A 90 -17.50 5.26 1.50
N PRO A 91 -16.15 5.33 1.56
CA PRO A 91 -15.32 4.36 0.87
C PRO A 91 -15.64 2.95 1.38
N ASP A 92 -15.29 1.92 0.64
CA ASP A 92 -15.53 0.53 1.05
C ASP A 92 -14.66 0.13 2.24
N GLU A 93 -13.45 0.67 2.29
CA GLU A 93 -12.46 0.44 3.34
C GLU A 93 -11.80 1.77 3.72
N ALA A 94 -11.44 1.93 5.00
CA ALA A 94 -10.65 3.04 5.51
C ALA A 94 -9.44 2.49 6.28
N CYS A 95 -8.24 2.88 5.88
CA CYS A 95 -7.01 2.54 6.57
C CYS A 95 -6.51 3.75 7.37
N LEU A 96 -6.52 3.64 8.70
CA LEU A 96 -6.02 4.71 9.56
C LEU A 96 -4.49 4.64 9.61
N VAL A 97 -3.85 5.74 9.19
CA VAL A 97 -2.40 5.87 9.08
C VAL A 97 -1.88 7.05 9.90
N PRO A 98 -0.63 7.01 10.40
CA PRO A 98 -0.03 8.20 11.00
C PRO A 98 0.31 9.22 9.90
N GLU A 99 0.11 10.50 10.19
CA GLU A 99 0.57 11.59 9.31
C GLU A 99 1.52 12.52 10.04
N LYS A 100 2.73 12.65 9.49
CA LYS A 100 3.69 13.67 9.90
C LYS A 100 3.91 14.62 8.71
N ARG A 101 3.85 15.92 8.96
CA ARG A 101 3.92 16.96 7.90
C ARG A 101 5.21 16.93 7.09
N GLN A 102 6.30 16.45 7.67
CA GLN A 102 7.63 16.44 7.05
C GLN A 102 7.91 15.20 6.18
N GLU A 103 7.11 14.14 6.31
CA GLU A 103 7.31 12.90 5.54
C GLU A 103 6.67 13.02 4.15
N LEU A 104 7.39 12.56 3.11
CA LEU A 104 6.86 12.47 1.74
C LEU A 104 5.89 11.29 1.60
N THR A 105 6.20 10.19 2.28
CA THR A 105 5.36 8.99 2.40
C THR A 105 5.23 8.65 3.88
N THR A 106 4.25 7.81 4.25
CA THR A 106 4.07 7.37 5.64
C THR A 106 5.23 6.45 6.05
N GLU A 107 6.04 6.88 7.01
CA GLU A 107 7.14 6.10 7.58
C GLU A 107 6.77 5.64 9.00
N GLY A 108 6.70 4.30 9.20
CA GLY A 108 6.28 3.68 10.46
C GLY A 108 4.76 3.52 10.61
N GLY A 109 4.38 2.60 11.48
CA GLY A 109 2.99 2.30 11.79
C GLY A 109 2.35 3.28 12.76
N LEU A 110 1.02 3.24 12.86
CA LEU A 110 0.24 3.95 13.86
C LEU A 110 0.59 3.40 15.25
N ASP A 111 0.84 4.29 16.21
CA ASP A 111 0.93 3.91 17.63
C ASP A 111 -0.48 3.68 18.19
N VAL A 112 -0.96 2.44 18.03
CA VAL A 112 -2.30 2.04 18.43
C VAL A 112 -2.47 2.06 19.94
N ILE A 113 -1.42 1.68 20.70
CA ILE A 113 -1.47 1.65 22.18
C ILE A 113 -1.82 3.04 22.71
N ARG A 114 -1.14 4.07 22.19
CA ARG A 114 -1.42 5.47 22.56
C ARG A 114 -2.77 5.94 22.02
N ALA A 115 -3.07 5.65 20.76
CA ALA A 115 -4.30 6.09 20.10
C ALA A 115 -5.56 5.45 20.71
N ALA A 116 -5.49 4.18 21.15
CA ALA A 116 -6.59 3.45 21.79
C ALA A 116 -7.01 4.05 23.13
N GLN A 117 -6.08 4.70 23.84
CA GLN A 117 -6.37 5.42 25.11
C GLN A 117 -7.10 6.75 24.88
N SER A 118 -7.32 7.17 23.63
CA SER A 118 -7.98 8.43 23.28
C SER A 118 -9.27 8.18 22.49
N LYS A 119 -9.29 8.58 21.22
CA LYS A 119 -10.50 8.58 20.39
C LYS A 119 -10.57 7.43 19.37
N LEU A 120 -9.50 6.66 19.17
CA LEU A 120 -9.43 5.66 18.09
C LEU A 120 -10.60 4.65 18.11
N PRO A 121 -10.98 4.02 19.26
CA PRO A 121 -12.13 3.11 19.28
C PRO A 121 -13.44 3.79 18.88
N THR A 122 -13.65 5.04 19.30
CA THR A 122 -14.83 5.82 18.93
C THR A 122 -14.82 6.13 17.42
N THR A 123 -13.68 6.49 16.87
CA THR A 123 -13.50 6.74 15.42
C THR A 123 -13.83 5.48 14.62
N ILE A 124 -13.30 4.33 15.02
CA ILE A 124 -13.57 3.03 14.37
C ILE A 124 -15.07 2.75 14.38
N ALA A 125 -15.72 2.83 15.54
CA ALA A 125 -17.16 2.60 15.68
C ALA A 125 -18.00 3.56 14.83
N ARG A 126 -17.57 4.83 14.67
CA ARG A 126 -18.23 5.80 13.79
C ARG A 126 -18.18 5.38 12.33
N LEU A 127 -16.99 5.03 11.84
CA LEU A 127 -16.79 4.60 10.45
C LEU A 127 -17.58 3.32 10.15
N GLN A 128 -17.53 2.33 11.04
CA GLN A 128 -18.26 1.07 10.91
C GLN A 128 -19.78 1.27 10.89
N ARG A 129 -20.31 2.22 11.67
CA ARG A 129 -21.75 2.54 11.70
C ARG A 129 -22.29 2.97 10.34
N VAL A 130 -21.47 3.60 9.51
CA VAL A 130 -21.85 4.01 8.14
C VAL A 130 -21.47 2.97 7.07
N GLY A 131 -21.01 1.77 7.48
CA GLY A 131 -20.72 0.64 6.61
C GLY A 131 -19.29 0.59 6.07
N ILE A 132 -18.36 1.39 6.61
CA ILE A 132 -16.95 1.39 6.21
C ILE A 132 -16.19 0.33 7.01
N LYS A 133 -15.44 -0.55 6.35
CA LYS A 133 -14.51 -1.47 7.00
C LYS A 133 -13.25 -0.73 7.41
N VAL A 134 -12.77 -0.99 8.63
CA VAL A 134 -11.62 -0.25 9.17
C VAL A 134 -10.38 -1.12 9.27
N SER A 135 -9.27 -0.61 8.77
CA SER A 135 -7.93 -1.15 8.88
C SER A 135 -7.03 -0.18 9.66
N LEU A 136 -6.05 -0.72 10.37
CA LEU A 136 -5.01 0.06 11.06
C LEU A 136 -3.67 -0.27 10.44
N PHE A 137 -2.95 0.73 9.93
CA PHE A 137 -1.60 0.60 9.42
C PHE A 137 -0.60 0.56 10.58
N ILE A 138 0.01 -0.59 10.83
CA ILE A 138 0.83 -0.83 12.04
C ILE A 138 2.14 -1.55 11.70
N ASP A 139 3.14 -1.35 12.55
CA ASP A 139 4.35 -2.15 12.51
C ASP A 139 4.11 -3.59 12.96
N ALA A 140 4.98 -4.52 12.56
CA ALA A 140 4.92 -5.94 12.94
C ALA A 140 5.36 -6.14 14.40
N ASP A 141 4.65 -5.50 15.32
CA ASP A 141 4.88 -5.52 16.77
C ASP A 141 3.71 -6.18 17.50
N SER A 142 4.02 -7.09 18.44
CA SER A 142 3.01 -7.89 19.13
C SER A 142 2.06 -7.08 20.01
N GLU A 143 2.57 -6.00 20.63
CA GLU A 143 1.76 -5.18 21.54
C GLU A 143 0.83 -4.27 20.72
N GLN A 144 1.31 -3.72 19.60
CA GLN A 144 0.48 -2.96 18.68
C GLN A 144 -0.65 -3.83 18.09
N ILE A 145 -0.37 -5.09 17.73
CA ILE A 145 -1.37 -6.01 17.19
C ILE A 145 -2.43 -6.36 18.24
N ARG A 146 -2.05 -6.60 19.51
CA ARG A 146 -3.00 -6.84 20.60
C ARG A 146 -3.87 -5.62 20.82
N ALA A 147 -3.25 -4.44 20.91
CA ALA A 147 -3.99 -3.19 21.04
C ALA A 147 -4.96 -2.97 19.86
N ALA A 148 -4.56 -3.32 18.64
CA ALA A 148 -5.42 -3.21 17.45
C ALA A 148 -6.66 -4.12 17.56
N ALA A 149 -6.50 -5.36 18.04
CA ALA A 149 -7.62 -6.28 18.25
C ALA A 149 -8.65 -5.74 19.25
N ASP A 150 -8.19 -5.05 20.30
CA ASP A 150 -9.05 -4.48 21.33
C ASP A 150 -9.82 -3.23 20.86
N THR A 151 -9.43 -2.61 19.73
CA THR A 151 -10.11 -1.41 19.20
C THR A 151 -11.41 -1.69 18.48
N GLY A 152 -11.67 -2.95 18.09
CA GLY A 152 -12.80 -3.34 17.24
C GLY A 152 -12.54 -3.17 15.73
N ALA A 153 -11.34 -2.84 15.29
CA ALA A 153 -10.97 -2.84 13.87
C ALA A 153 -11.08 -4.25 13.28
N GLU A 154 -11.51 -4.35 12.01
CA GLU A 154 -11.64 -5.65 11.31
C GLU A 154 -10.32 -6.09 10.69
N PHE A 155 -9.48 -5.13 10.31
CA PHE A 155 -8.23 -5.36 9.61
C PHE A 155 -7.05 -4.67 10.29
N ILE A 156 -5.89 -5.23 10.06
CA ILE A 156 -4.62 -4.50 10.14
C ILE A 156 -3.95 -4.53 8.77
N GLU A 157 -3.16 -3.50 8.49
CA GLU A 157 -2.19 -3.51 7.40
C GLU A 157 -0.78 -3.47 7.97
N LEU A 158 -0.02 -4.55 7.77
CA LEU A 158 1.35 -4.65 8.23
C LEU A 158 2.28 -3.78 7.39
N HIS A 159 2.99 -2.89 8.04
CA HIS A 159 4.01 -2.04 7.43
C HIS A 159 5.20 -2.88 6.95
N THR A 160 5.40 -2.96 5.65
CA THR A 160 6.49 -3.75 5.04
C THR A 160 7.75 -2.93 4.69
N GLY A 161 7.80 -1.65 5.06
CA GLY A 161 8.96 -0.78 4.81
C GLY A 161 10.28 -1.32 5.32
N PRO A 162 10.39 -1.80 6.58
CA PRO A 162 11.63 -2.40 7.08
C PRO A 162 12.09 -3.60 6.24
N TYR A 163 11.17 -4.47 5.81
CA TYR A 163 11.46 -5.56 4.89
C TYR A 163 11.95 -5.04 3.52
N ALA A 164 11.24 -4.06 2.96
CA ALA A 164 11.54 -3.51 1.64
C ALA A 164 12.90 -2.79 1.57
N ASN A 165 13.32 -2.19 2.69
CA ASN A 165 14.57 -1.45 2.84
C ASN A 165 15.76 -2.34 3.24
N SER A 166 15.52 -3.62 3.56
CA SER A 166 16.57 -4.57 3.93
C SER A 166 17.48 -4.89 2.75
N GLN A 167 18.80 -4.80 2.96
CA GLN A 167 19.80 -4.98 1.90
C GLN A 167 20.54 -6.30 1.97
N THR A 168 20.48 -7.03 3.09
CA THR A 168 21.13 -8.33 3.25
C THR A 168 20.10 -9.45 3.35
N LEU A 169 20.48 -10.65 2.95
CA LEU A 169 19.61 -11.83 3.03
C LEU A 169 19.21 -12.14 4.48
N GLU A 170 20.10 -11.91 5.44
CA GLU A 170 19.84 -12.11 6.86
C GLU A 170 18.80 -11.13 7.37
N ALA A 171 18.91 -9.83 7.00
CA ALA A 171 17.94 -8.81 7.37
C ALA A 171 16.56 -9.10 6.74
N ILE A 172 16.54 -9.46 5.45
CA ILE A 172 15.30 -9.86 4.76
C ILE A 172 14.64 -11.04 5.47
N ALA A 173 15.40 -12.09 5.80
CA ALA A 173 14.88 -13.27 6.50
C ALA A 173 14.36 -12.92 7.91
N ALA A 174 15.03 -12.03 8.63
CA ALA A 174 14.60 -11.55 9.94
C ALA A 174 13.27 -10.80 9.86
N GLU A 175 13.09 -9.90 8.87
CA GLU A 175 11.85 -9.16 8.69
C GLU A 175 10.70 -10.07 8.24
N ILE A 176 10.92 -11.03 7.33
CA ILE A 176 9.90 -12.05 6.97
C ILE A 176 9.48 -12.86 8.20
N LYS A 177 10.41 -13.21 9.09
CA LYS A 177 10.08 -13.90 10.34
C LYS A 177 9.20 -13.05 11.26
N LYS A 178 9.50 -11.75 11.40
CA LYS A 178 8.67 -10.81 12.18
C LYS A 178 7.27 -10.69 11.59
N LEU A 179 7.16 -10.44 10.27
CA LEU A 179 5.89 -10.33 9.57
C LEU A 179 5.07 -11.63 9.68
N THR A 180 5.72 -12.79 9.61
CA THR A 180 5.07 -14.09 9.80
C THR A 180 4.52 -14.26 11.22
N ALA A 181 5.29 -13.88 12.25
CA ALA A 181 4.84 -13.92 13.64
C ALA A 181 3.66 -12.95 13.87
N ALA A 182 3.74 -11.75 13.31
CA ALA A 182 2.70 -10.73 13.36
C ALA A 182 1.38 -11.21 12.71
N ALA A 183 1.46 -11.75 11.49
CA ALA A 183 0.29 -12.27 10.78
C ALA A 183 -0.37 -13.46 11.51
N ASN A 184 0.42 -14.37 12.07
CA ASN A 184 -0.08 -15.46 12.89
C ASN A 184 -0.80 -14.96 14.17
N LEU A 185 -0.22 -13.97 14.86
CA LEU A 185 -0.84 -13.38 16.04
C LEU A 185 -2.14 -12.66 15.69
N ALA A 186 -2.13 -11.84 14.66
CA ALA A 186 -3.31 -11.10 14.18
C ALA A 186 -4.46 -12.07 13.84
N HIS A 187 -4.17 -13.13 13.09
CA HIS A 187 -5.14 -14.16 12.75
C HIS A 187 -5.74 -14.84 14.00
N LYS A 188 -4.89 -15.20 15.00
CA LYS A 188 -5.37 -15.76 16.27
C LYS A 188 -6.30 -14.84 17.05
N LEU A 189 -6.11 -13.53 16.91
CA LEU A 189 -6.93 -12.51 17.55
C LEU A 189 -8.17 -12.13 16.73
N GLY A 190 -8.41 -12.81 15.60
CA GLY A 190 -9.58 -12.57 14.75
C GLY A 190 -9.43 -11.40 13.76
N LEU A 191 -8.24 -10.80 13.67
CA LEU A 191 -7.95 -9.74 12.72
C LEU A 191 -7.64 -10.31 11.34
N ARG A 192 -8.12 -9.64 10.30
CA ARG A 192 -7.73 -9.88 8.91
C ARG A 192 -6.48 -9.07 8.58
N VAL A 193 -5.61 -9.59 7.72
CA VAL A 193 -4.27 -9.03 7.55
C VAL A 193 -4.06 -8.61 6.09
N ASN A 194 -3.81 -7.31 5.90
CA ASN A 194 -3.24 -6.75 4.69
C ASN A 194 -1.76 -6.42 4.92
N ALA A 195 -1.03 -6.09 3.87
CA ALA A 195 0.35 -5.61 3.99
C ALA A 195 0.64 -4.60 2.88
N GLY A 196 1.51 -3.64 3.15
CA GLY A 196 1.84 -2.60 2.20
C GLY A 196 3.06 -1.78 2.58
N HIS A 197 3.42 -0.87 1.73
CA HIS A 197 4.53 0.06 1.78
C HIS A 197 5.89 -0.55 1.38
N GLY A 198 6.51 0.05 0.36
CA GLY A 198 7.85 -0.32 -0.10
C GLY A 198 7.93 -1.56 -1.00
N LEU A 199 6.81 -2.26 -1.21
CA LEU A 199 6.78 -3.42 -2.10
C LEU A 199 7.00 -3.03 -3.57
N ASN A 200 7.77 -3.88 -4.27
CA ASN A 200 8.13 -3.67 -5.67
C ASN A 200 8.28 -5.01 -6.43
N TYR A 201 8.59 -4.96 -7.72
CA TYR A 201 8.69 -6.16 -8.57
C TYR A 201 9.81 -7.14 -8.18
N GLN A 202 10.77 -6.71 -7.36
CA GLN A 202 11.90 -7.54 -6.93
C GLN A 202 11.64 -8.21 -5.58
N ASN A 203 10.93 -7.52 -4.66
CA ASN A 203 10.74 -8.01 -3.30
C ASN A 203 9.34 -8.61 -3.03
N THR A 204 8.34 -8.34 -3.88
CA THR A 204 6.96 -8.84 -3.66
C THR A 204 6.88 -10.37 -3.58
N ALA A 205 7.69 -11.10 -4.35
CA ALA A 205 7.67 -12.56 -4.29
C ALA A 205 8.02 -13.10 -2.88
N GLY A 206 8.92 -12.43 -2.15
CA GLY A 206 9.33 -12.86 -0.81
C GLY A 206 8.22 -12.71 0.25
N ILE A 207 7.42 -11.64 0.17
CA ILE A 207 6.34 -11.40 1.14
C ILE A 207 5.20 -12.43 1.02
N LEU A 208 5.05 -13.08 -0.12
CA LEU A 208 4.01 -14.09 -0.34
C LEU A 208 4.18 -15.35 0.54
N ALA A 209 5.32 -15.51 1.20
CA ALA A 209 5.56 -16.57 2.19
C ALA A 209 4.89 -16.29 3.54
N VAL A 210 4.49 -15.04 3.81
CA VAL A 210 3.80 -14.66 5.06
C VAL A 210 2.36 -15.17 5.00
N PRO A 211 1.91 -15.93 6.01
CA PRO A 211 0.57 -16.50 6.02
C PRO A 211 -0.50 -15.46 6.27
N TYR A 212 -1.75 -15.79 5.93
CA TYR A 212 -2.97 -15.01 6.22
C TYR A 212 -3.04 -13.62 5.58
N LEU A 213 -2.09 -13.24 4.72
CA LEU A 213 -2.19 -11.99 3.98
C LEU A 213 -3.34 -12.08 2.97
N GLU A 214 -4.23 -11.08 2.97
CA GLU A 214 -5.36 -11.01 2.04
C GLU A 214 -5.09 -10.10 0.86
N THR A 215 -4.60 -8.88 1.12
CA THR A 215 -4.34 -7.87 0.11
C THR A 215 -2.94 -7.27 0.30
N LEU A 216 -2.22 -7.08 -0.80
CA LEU A 216 -1.02 -6.25 -0.85
C LEU A 216 -1.37 -4.90 -1.45
N ASN A 217 -1.18 -3.81 -0.71
CA ASN A 217 -1.35 -2.45 -1.19
C ASN A 217 0.00 -1.93 -1.72
N ILE A 218 0.08 -1.73 -3.05
CA ILE A 218 1.33 -1.38 -3.74
C ILE A 218 1.10 -0.14 -4.60
N GLY A 219 1.91 0.90 -4.38
CA GLY A 219 1.78 2.17 -5.08
C GLY A 219 3.01 2.53 -5.91
N HIS A 220 4.03 3.10 -5.27
CA HIS A 220 5.17 3.73 -5.93
C HIS A 220 5.77 2.91 -7.08
N SER A 221 6.05 1.64 -6.86
CA SER A 221 6.70 0.78 -7.87
C SER A 221 5.82 0.55 -9.10
N ILE A 222 4.50 0.41 -8.93
CA ILE A 222 3.56 0.27 -10.05
C ILE A 222 3.50 1.57 -10.85
N ILE A 223 3.40 2.72 -10.20
CA ILE A 223 3.37 4.02 -10.88
C ILE A 223 4.70 4.30 -11.59
N ALA A 224 5.84 4.06 -10.92
CA ALA A 224 7.16 4.21 -11.53
C ALA A 224 7.32 3.35 -12.79
N ARG A 225 6.90 2.07 -12.73
CA ARG A 225 6.95 1.18 -13.91
C ARG A 225 5.98 1.63 -15.00
N SER A 226 4.82 2.18 -14.63
CA SER A 226 3.81 2.62 -15.58
C SER A 226 4.28 3.75 -16.50
N VAL A 227 5.27 4.54 -16.08
CA VAL A 227 5.91 5.58 -16.90
C VAL A 227 6.54 4.98 -18.17
N PHE A 228 7.03 3.74 -18.11
CA PHE A 228 7.71 3.07 -19.21
C PHE A 228 6.80 2.12 -20.00
N VAL A 229 5.85 1.45 -19.34
CA VAL A 229 5.06 0.38 -19.97
C VAL A 229 3.55 0.65 -19.99
N GLY A 230 3.11 1.76 -19.41
CA GLY A 230 1.71 2.09 -19.19
C GLY A 230 1.11 1.34 -17.98
N MET A 231 0.05 1.94 -17.39
CA MET A 231 -0.58 1.46 -16.15
C MET A 231 -1.06 0.00 -16.25
N ARG A 232 -1.75 -0.34 -17.33
CA ARG A 232 -2.30 -1.71 -17.49
C ARG A 232 -1.22 -2.78 -17.47
N GLN A 233 -0.09 -2.55 -18.15
CA GLN A 233 0.98 -3.52 -18.19
C GLN A 233 1.70 -3.59 -16.82
N ALA A 234 1.94 -2.47 -16.18
CA ALA A 234 2.54 -2.44 -14.85
C ALA A 234 1.72 -3.26 -13.84
N VAL A 235 0.39 -3.09 -13.81
CA VAL A 235 -0.50 -3.85 -12.93
C VAL A 235 -0.48 -5.36 -13.26
N ARG A 236 -0.54 -5.73 -14.55
CA ARG A 236 -0.47 -7.15 -14.97
C ARG A 236 0.84 -7.80 -14.57
N ASP A 237 1.97 -7.09 -14.70
CA ASP A 237 3.28 -7.61 -14.30
C ASP A 237 3.33 -7.88 -12.78
N MET A 238 2.73 -7.02 -11.96
CA MET A 238 2.64 -7.23 -10.52
C MET A 238 1.71 -8.40 -10.17
N LEU A 239 0.56 -8.49 -10.82
CA LEU A 239 -0.36 -9.62 -10.65
C LEU A 239 0.29 -10.96 -11.06
N ALA A 240 1.12 -10.98 -12.10
CA ALA A 240 1.85 -12.18 -12.49
C ALA A 240 2.78 -12.68 -11.36
N ILE A 241 3.49 -11.78 -10.67
CA ILE A 241 4.32 -12.14 -9.51
C ILE A 241 3.46 -12.74 -8.39
N ILE A 242 2.34 -12.08 -8.06
CA ILE A 242 1.44 -12.53 -6.99
C ILE A 242 0.83 -13.91 -7.31
N SER A 243 0.51 -14.18 -8.57
CA SER A 243 -0.14 -15.42 -9.01
C SER A 243 0.82 -16.61 -9.16
N CYS A 244 2.08 -16.38 -9.53
CA CYS A 244 3.07 -17.44 -9.75
C CYS A 244 3.32 -18.28 -8.49
N VAL A 245 3.29 -17.69 -7.31
CA VAL A 245 3.54 -18.40 -6.04
C VAL A 245 2.30 -19.19 -5.60
N SER A 246 1.08 -18.73 -5.90
CA SER A 246 -0.16 -19.44 -5.55
C SER A 246 -0.28 -20.80 -6.26
N ASN A 247 0.32 -20.96 -7.44
CA ASN A 247 0.31 -22.22 -8.19
C ASN A 247 1.41 -23.22 -7.76
N SER A 248 2.43 -22.78 -7.03
CA SER A 248 3.53 -23.64 -6.59
C SER A 248 3.24 -24.38 -5.28
N THR A 249 2.24 -23.95 -4.51
CA THR A 249 1.85 -24.62 -3.25
C THR A 249 0.88 -25.80 -3.45
N GLY A 250 0.33 -25.95 -4.67
CA GLY A 250 -0.62 -27.06 -5.00
C GLY A 250 0.01 -28.31 -5.63
N THR A 251 1.27 -28.30 -5.99
CA THR A 251 1.96 -29.47 -6.53
C THR A 251 3.34 -29.61 -5.88
N ASN A 252 3.57 -30.80 -5.27
CA ASN A 252 4.79 -31.19 -4.59
C ASN A 252 5.96 -31.39 -5.61
N ARG A 253 6.31 -30.33 -6.38
CA ARG A 253 7.48 -30.32 -7.27
C ARG A 253 8.45 -29.28 -6.72
N ARG A 254 9.55 -29.78 -6.15
CA ARG A 254 10.71 -28.96 -5.79
C ARG A 254 11.12 -28.12 -7.02
N PRO A 255 11.27 -26.79 -6.91
CA PRO A 255 11.77 -25.99 -8.01
C PRO A 255 13.20 -26.40 -8.33
N ARG A 256 13.47 -26.79 -9.57
CA ARG A 256 14.84 -26.88 -10.07
C ARG A 256 15.41 -25.47 -10.06
N LEU A 257 16.40 -25.24 -9.21
CA LEU A 257 17.26 -24.07 -9.27
C LEU A 257 17.93 -24.03 -10.65
N HIS A 258 17.40 -23.23 -11.57
CA HIS A 258 18.14 -22.81 -12.74
C HIS A 258 19.23 -21.85 -12.26
N THR A 259 20.44 -22.36 -12.20
CA THR A 259 21.66 -21.56 -12.06
C THR A 259 21.69 -20.53 -13.18
N LEU A 260 21.36 -19.28 -12.83
CA LEU A 260 21.63 -18.13 -13.68
C LEU A 260 23.15 -18.03 -13.83
N ARG A 261 23.67 -18.36 -15.02
CA ARG A 261 25.04 -18.07 -15.40
C ARG A 261 25.25 -16.56 -15.29
N THR A 262 26.09 -16.18 -14.34
CA THR A 262 26.61 -14.82 -14.23
C THR A 262 27.44 -14.51 -15.47
N THR A 263 26.85 -13.80 -16.42
CA THR A 263 27.61 -13.12 -17.47
C THR A 263 28.28 -11.91 -16.81
N LYS A 264 29.60 -11.99 -16.66
CA LYS A 264 30.42 -10.85 -16.24
C LYS A 264 30.25 -9.73 -17.28
N LEU A 265 29.47 -8.71 -16.92
CA LEU A 265 29.54 -7.43 -17.63
C LEU A 265 30.80 -6.71 -17.17
N SER A 266 31.74 -6.55 -18.10
CA SER A 266 32.95 -5.78 -17.90
C SER A 266 32.59 -4.32 -17.57
N GLN A 267 33.01 -3.89 -16.40
CA GLN A 267 32.95 -2.49 -15.98
C GLN A 267 33.87 -1.67 -16.91
N ARG A 268 33.30 -0.78 -17.69
CA ARG A 268 34.01 0.40 -18.20
C ARG A 268 33.43 1.63 -17.52
N PRO A 269 34.22 2.40 -16.79
CA PRO A 269 33.76 3.68 -16.24
C PRO A 269 33.62 4.67 -17.40
N ARG A 270 32.42 5.24 -17.58
CA ARG A 270 32.29 6.47 -18.39
C ARG A 270 32.58 7.65 -17.49
N ALA A 271 33.70 8.27 -17.70
CA ALA A 271 34.01 9.59 -17.17
C ALA A 271 33.12 10.61 -17.89
N TYR A 272 32.29 11.31 -17.14
CA TYR A 272 31.67 12.55 -17.61
C TYR A 272 32.62 13.69 -17.27
N SER A 273 33.24 14.30 -18.28
CA SER A 273 33.93 15.57 -18.12
C SER A 273 32.88 16.68 -17.99
N LEU A 274 32.94 17.41 -16.89
CA LEU A 274 32.28 18.70 -16.77
C LEU A 274 32.95 19.67 -17.75
N VAL A 275 32.21 20.19 -18.70
CA VAL A 275 32.58 21.38 -19.47
C VAL A 275 31.92 22.55 -18.78
N GLU A 276 32.75 23.37 -18.12
CA GLU A 276 32.40 24.73 -17.71
C GLU A 276 32.28 25.59 -18.98
N ASN A 277 31.13 26.25 -19.10
CA ASN A 277 31.04 27.62 -19.64
C ASN A 277 29.74 28.26 -19.18
#